data_9024180f9142b9e398a0bf8239107097
#
_entry.id   9024180f9142b9e398a0bf8239107097
#
_cell.length_a   1.000
_cell.length_b   1.000
_cell.length_c   1.000
_cell.angle_alpha   90.00
_cell.angle_beta   90.00
_cell.angle_gamma   90.00
#
_symmetry.space_group_name_H-M   'P 1'
#
loop_
_entity.id
_entity.type
_entity.pdbx_description
1 polymer ?
#
loop_
_entity_poly.entity_id
_entity_poly.type
_entity_poly.pdbx_seq_one_letter_code
_entity_poly.pdbx_strand_id
1 'polypeptide(L)'
;MEFSVHICEYNRSNADYETIYRPEGSGDYLFLLFKTPMKVYDRTAFFIAQENACLFYTPDHEQHYQAVQKFRNSYVHFWCGENLGETYGIPQNTVFYPQNTEAIDELIRLLQREYIVKDPYAVEYEEALVRQMMITASRGMRLYQKAAEERPDCIRNSRSCALRC
;
A
#
# COMPACT_ATOMS: atom_id res chain seq x y z
N MET A 1 18.44 14.26 7.91
CA MET A 1 17.15 14.10 7.19
C MET A 1 16.11 13.71 8.22
N GLU A 2 14.99 14.37 8.23
CA GLU A 2 13.95 14.11 9.23
C GLU A 2 13.12 12.88 8.82
N PHE A 3 13.06 11.89 9.69
CA PHE A 3 12.27 10.66 9.52
C PHE A 3 11.61 10.26 10.83
N SER A 4 10.36 9.83 10.78
CA SER A 4 9.66 9.27 11.94
C SER A 4 8.52 8.35 11.52
N VAL A 5 8.34 7.24 12.22
CA VAL A 5 7.14 6.39 12.13
C VAL A 5 6.14 6.88 13.19
N HIS A 6 4.91 7.16 12.77
CA HIS A 6 3.86 7.65 13.66
C HIS A 6 2.98 6.52 14.18
N ILE A 7 2.54 5.63 13.30
CA ILE A 7 1.75 4.44 13.62
C ILE A 7 2.11 3.34 12.62
N CYS A 8 2.28 2.14 13.11
CA CYS A 8 2.51 0.96 12.28
C CYS A 8 1.74 -0.22 12.85
N GLU A 9 0.91 -0.85 12.03
CA GLU A 9 0.15 -2.04 12.44
C GLU A 9 0.18 -3.11 11.35
N TYR A 10 0.57 -4.29 11.77
CA TYR A 10 0.55 -5.50 10.96
C TYR A 10 -0.77 -6.24 11.17
N ASN A 11 -1.42 -6.59 10.07
CA ASN A 11 -2.62 -7.45 10.05
C ASN A 11 -3.74 -6.95 10.99
N ARG A 12 -3.99 -5.65 10.97
CA ARG A 12 -5.02 -4.99 11.76
C ARG A 12 -6.41 -5.34 11.25
N SER A 13 -7.29 -5.73 12.17
CA SER A 13 -8.73 -5.89 11.91
C SER A 13 -9.51 -4.73 12.51
N ASN A 14 -10.38 -4.14 11.72
CA ASN A 14 -11.38 -3.18 12.16
C ASN A 14 -12.79 -3.80 12.08
N ALA A 15 -13.82 -3.04 12.42
CA ALA A 15 -15.20 -3.49 12.30
C ALA A 15 -15.58 -3.78 10.83
N ASP A 16 -16.47 -4.74 10.62
CA ASP A 16 -17.00 -5.04 9.29
C ASP A 16 -17.62 -3.75 8.68
N TYR A 17 -17.43 -3.56 7.39
CA TYR A 17 -17.92 -2.40 6.60
C TYR A 17 -17.40 -1.03 7.06
N GLU A 18 -16.43 -0.97 7.96
CA GLU A 18 -15.89 0.31 8.43
C GLU A 18 -15.34 1.15 7.30
N THR A 19 -15.58 2.45 7.39
CA THR A 19 -15.10 3.47 6.45
C THR A 19 -14.02 4.31 7.12
N ILE A 20 -12.91 4.49 6.41
CA ILE A 20 -11.90 5.50 6.72
C ILE A 20 -12.11 6.67 5.78
N TYR A 21 -12.34 7.84 6.34
CA TYR A 21 -12.51 9.08 5.58
C TYR A 21 -11.74 10.23 6.22
N ARG A 22 -10.73 10.72 5.50
CA ARG A 22 -9.92 11.88 5.89
C ARG A 22 -9.84 12.81 4.69
N PRO A 23 -10.72 13.85 4.64
CA PRO A 23 -10.83 14.70 3.45
C PRO A 23 -9.57 15.51 3.15
N GLU A 24 -8.76 15.81 4.16
CA GLU A 24 -7.51 16.58 4.03
C GLU A 24 -6.25 15.73 4.20
N GLY A 25 -6.39 14.40 4.10
CA GLY A 25 -5.30 13.47 4.35
C GLY A 25 -4.98 13.27 5.83
N SER A 26 -3.88 12.60 6.12
CA SER A 26 -3.42 12.30 7.49
C SER A 26 -2.30 13.21 7.98
N GLY A 27 -1.79 14.11 7.13
CA GLY A 27 -0.64 14.97 7.45
C GLY A 27 0.71 14.26 7.38
N ASP A 28 0.72 12.99 7.04
CA ASP A 28 1.90 12.15 6.86
C ASP A 28 1.73 11.21 5.66
N TYR A 29 2.78 10.51 5.28
CA TYR A 29 2.69 9.45 4.28
C TYR A 29 2.03 8.22 4.89
N LEU A 30 1.14 7.58 4.13
CA LEU A 30 0.48 6.34 4.52
C LEU A 30 0.70 5.26 3.46
N PHE A 31 1.38 4.19 3.83
CA PHE A 31 1.47 2.98 3.02
C PHE A 31 0.48 1.95 3.53
N LEU A 32 -0.41 1.48 2.65
CA LEU A 32 -1.43 0.47 2.94
C LEU A 32 -1.20 -0.79 2.12
N LEU A 33 -1.37 -1.93 2.77
CA LEU A 33 -1.52 -3.23 2.12
C LEU A 33 -2.87 -3.83 2.55
N PHE A 34 -3.81 -3.90 1.63
CA PHE A 34 -5.12 -4.48 1.88
C PHE A 34 -5.08 -6.01 1.91
N LYS A 35 -5.58 -6.60 2.99
CA LYS A 35 -5.71 -8.05 3.17
C LYS A 35 -7.08 -8.58 2.76
N THR A 36 -8.05 -7.70 2.66
CA THR A 36 -9.44 -7.96 2.26
C THR A 36 -9.86 -6.92 1.24
N PRO A 37 -10.86 -7.21 0.38
CA PRO A 37 -11.34 -6.25 -0.60
C PRO A 37 -11.82 -4.95 0.03
N MET A 38 -11.46 -3.83 -0.59
CA MET A 38 -11.82 -2.47 -0.17
C MET A 38 -12.44 -1.69 -1.32
N LYS A 39 -13.51 -0.95 -1.03
CA LYS A 39 -13.97 0.14 -1.89
C LYS A 39 -13.02 1.31 -1.70
N VAL A 40 -12.36 1.72 -2.76
CA VAL A 40 -11.50 2.92 -2.76
C VAL A 40 -12.20 4.00 -3.56
N TYR A 41 -12.42 5.15 -2.93
CA TYR A 41 -13.10 6.28 -3.53
C TYR A 41 -12.09 7.26 -4.12
N ASP A 42 -12.39 7.71 -5.33
CA ASP A 42 -11.72 8.84 -5.98
C ASP A 42 -12.78 9.88 -6.32
N ARG A 43 -12.88 10.90 -5.48
CA ARG A 43 -13.89 11.97 -5.56
C ARG A 43 -15.32 11.44 -5.56
N THR A 44 -15.94 11.27 -6.73
CA THR A 44 -17.35 10.84 -6.91
C THR A 44 -17.52 9.39 -7.31
N ALA A 45 -16.43 8.71 -7.67
CA ALA A 45 -16.44 7.32 -8.11
C ALA A 45 -15.74 6.42 -7.09
N PHE A 46 -16.03 5.13 -7.13
CA PHE A 46 -15.28 4.14 -6.39
C PHE A 46 -15.01 2.90 -7.26
N PHE A 47 -13.99 2.17 -6.88
CA PHE A 47 -13.69 0.86 -7.45
C PHE A 47 -13.31 -0.11 -6.32
N ILE A 48 -13.37 -1.41 -6.61
CA ILE A 48 -13.00 -2.43 -5.64
C ILE A 48 -11.53 -2.78 -5.81
N ALA A 49 -10.74 -2.42 -4.80
CA ALA A 49 -9.38 -2.92 -4.66
C ALA A 49 -9.45 -4.34 -4.10
N GLN A 50 -8.78 -5.28 -4.78
CA GLN A 50 -8.77 -6.68 -4.37
C GLN A 50 -7.76 -6.93 -3.25
N GLU A 51 -7.82 -8.11 -2.65
CA GLU A 51 -6.79 -8.60 -1.73
C GLU A 51 -5.38 -8.43 -2.34
N ASN A 52 -4.42 -8.03 -1.52
CA ASN A 52 -3.04 -7.71 -1.89
C ASN A 52 -2.84 -6.41 -2.71
N ALA A 53 -3.87 -5.59 -2.84
CA ALA A 53 -3.70 -4.24 -3.35
C ALA A 53 -2.90 -3.39 -2.35
N CYS A 54 -2.02 -2.55 -2.88
CA CYS A 54 -1.31 -1.53 -2.13
C CYS A 54 -1.81 -0.13 -2.51
N LEU A 55 -1.66 0.81 -1.58
CA LEU A 55 -2.01 2.20 -1.80
C LEU A 55 -1.04 3.07 -0.99
N PHE A 56 -0.43 4.05 -1.66
CA PHE A 56 0.50 4.98 -1.02
C PHE A 56 -0.04 6.40 -1.10
N TYR A 57 -0.54 6.89 0.02
CA TYR A 57 -1.08 8.24 0.14
C TYR A 57 0.00 9.26 0.51
N THR A 58 -0.02 10.41 -0.17
CA THR A 58 0.74 11.59 0.20
C THR A 58 0.03 12.35 1.34
N PRO A 59 0.75 13.21 2.11
CA PRO A 59 0.23 13.80 3.35
C PRO A 59 -1.10 14.53 3.23
N ASP A 60 -1.30 15.28 2.16
CA ASP A 60 -2.45 16.18 1.99
C ASP A 60 -3.54 15.62 1.06
N HIS A 61 -3.40 14.37 0.62
CA HIS A 61 -4.38 13.77 -0.28
C HIS A 61 -5.55 13.17 0.50
N GLU A 62 -6.78 13.39 -0.01
CA GLU A 62 -7.98 12.77 0.55
C GLU A 62 -7.83 11.24 0.63
N GLN A 63 -8.12 10.69 1.80
CA GLN A 63 -8.13 9.26 2.05
C GLN A 63 -9.57 8.81 2.26
N HIS A 64 -10.09 7.98 1.38
CA HIS A 64 -11.43 7.46 1.48
C HIS A 64 -11.50 6.01 0.99
N TYR A 65 -11.63 5.08 1.91
CA TYR A 65 -11.79 3.66 1.61
C TYR A 65 -12.66 2.97 2.66
N GLN A 66 -13.38 1.96 2.23
CA GLN A 66 -14.35 1.22 3.03
C GLN A 66 -14.20 -0.27 2.78
N ALA A 67 -14.24 -1.09 3.82
CA ALA A 67 -14.28 -2.53 3.66
C ALA A 67 -15.56 -2.97 2.91
N VAL A 68 -15.38 -3.86 1.93
CA VAL A 68 -16.54 -4.48 1.25
C VAL A 68 -17.34 -5.33 2.23
N GLN A 69 -16.66 -6.03 3.14
CA GLN A 69 -17.22 -6.75 4.29
C GLN A 69 -16.23 -6.72 5.43
N LYS A 70 -15.26 -7.63 5.45
CA LYS A 70 -14.20 -7.70 6.45
C LYS A 70 -13.16 -6.61 6.21
N PHE A 71 -12.75 -5.95 7.28
CA PHE A 71 -11.71 -4.94 7.25
C PHE A 71 -10.43 -5.50 7.85
N ARG A 72 -9.46 -5.82 6.98
CA ARG A 72 -8.13 -6.26 7.39
C ARG A 72 -7.06 -5.64 6.50
N ASN A 73 -6.07 -5.01 7.12
CA ASN A 73 -4.95 -4.39 6.43
C ASN A 73 -3.69 -4.38 7.28
N SER A 74 -2.55 -4.19 6.62
CA SER A 74 -1.29 -3.78 7.25
C SER A 74 -0.95 -2.39 6.77
N TYR A 75 -0.45 -1.51 7.65
CA TYR A 75 -0.17 -0.14 7.26
C TYR A 75 0.93 0.52 8.08
N VAL A 76 1.51 1.57 7.50
CA VAL A 76 2.51 2.41 8.13
C VAL A 76 2.20 3.88 7.83
N HIS A 77 2.02 4.66 8.88
CA HIS A 77 2.06 6.12 8.84
C HIS A 77 3.47 6.60 9.18
N PHE A 78 4.09 7.36 8.32
CA PHE A 78 5.43 7.89 8.55
C PHE A 78 5.63 9.27 7.93
N TRP A 79 6.58 10.00 8.46
CA TRP A 79 7.09 11.23 7.86
C TRP A 79 8.51 11.02 7.33
N CYS A 80 8.79 11.63 6.18
CA CYS A 80 10.11 11.69 5.60
C CYS A 80 10.29 13.03 4.89
N GLY A 81 11.47 13.64 5.02
CA GLY A 81 11.77 14.91 4.36
C GLY A 81 11.89 14.82 2.83
N GLU A 82 11.95 13.60 2.27
CA GLU A 82 11.85 13.33 0.84
C GLU A 82 10.60 12.52 0.50
N ASN A 83 10.09 12.65 -0.71
CA ASN A 83 8.99 11.82 -1.20
C ASN A 83 9.52 10.46 -1.66
N LEU A 84 9.42 9.45 -0.83
CA LEU A 84 9.90 8.09 -1.14
C LEU A 84 9.13 7.44 -2.30
N GLY A 85 7.88 7.86 -2.56
CA GLY A 85 7.13 7.43 -3.73
C GLY A 85 7.81 7.87 -5.03
N GLU A 86 8.24 9.11 -5.10
CA GLU A 86 9.00 9.63 -6.25
C GLU A 86 10.38 8.97 -6.34
N THR A 87 11.09 8.89 -5.22
CA THR A 87 12.44 8.30 -5.16
C THR A 87 12.47 6.87 -5.71
N TYR A 88 11.47 6.05 -5.40
CA TYR A 88 11.43 4.64 -5.78
C TYR A 88 10.42 4.32 -6.90
N GLY A 89 9.76 5.31 -7.48
CA GLY A 89 8.82 5.12 -8.58
C GLY A 89 7.56 4.36 -8.18
N ILE A 90 7.04 4.63 -6.97
CA ILE A 90 5.79 4.07 -6.47
C ILE A 90 4.63 4.96 -6.91
N PRO A 91 3.52 4.39 -7.47
CA PRO A 91 2.31 5.15 -7.73
C PRO A 91 1.79 5.80 -6.44
N GLN A 92 1.45 7.09 -6.52
CA GLN A 92 0.94 7.84 -5.38
C GLN A 92 -0.56 8.07 -5.52
N ASN A 93 -1.28 7.95 -4.42
CA ASN A 93 -2.72 8.21 -4.32
C ASN A 93 -3.58 7.35 -5.25
N THR A 94 -3.04 6.24 -5.71
CA THR A 94 -3.74 5.30 -6.58
C THR A 94 -3.38 3.87 -6.21
N VAL A 95 -4.31 2.95 -6.40
CA VAL A 95 -4.12 1.53 -6.09
C VAL A 95 -3.15 0.89 -7.08
N PHE A 96 -2.27 0.05 -6.56
CA PHE A 96 -1.33 -0.74 -7.36
C PHE A 96 -1.16 -2.15 -6.76
N TYR A 97 -0.67 -3.09 -7.58
CA TYR A 97 -0.58 -4.50 -7.23
C TYR A 97 0.84 -5.03 -7.42
N PRO A 98 1.74 -4.89 -6.43
CA PRO A 98 3.04 -5.54 -6.50
C PRO A 98 2.90 -7.05 -6.30
N GLN A 99 3.75 -7.85 -6.94
CA GLN A 99 3.67 -9.32 -6.86
C GLN A 99 4.16 -9.90 -5.53
N ASN A 100 5.05 -9.21 -4.85
CA ASN A 100 5.77 -9.69 -3.66
C ASN A 100 5.18 -9.14 -2.36
N THR A 101 3.86 -9.13 -2.23
CA THR A 101 3.15 -8.56 -1.07
C THR A 101 3.46 -9.26 0.25
N GLU A 102 3.80 -10.55 0.23
CA GLU A 102 4.23 -11.25 1.45
C GLU A 102 5.51 -10.66 2.04
N ALA A 103 6.47 -10.28 1.19
CA ALA A 103 7.70 -9.63 1.63
C ALA A 103 7.44 -8.22 2.19
N ILE A 104 6.52 -7.47 1.57
CA ILE A 104 6.09 -6.16 2.05
C ILE A 104 5.43 -6.30 3.43
N ASP A 105 4.52 -7.24 3.57
CA ASP A 105 3.79 -7.49 4.82
C ASP A 105 4.73 -7.90 5.96
N GLU A 106 5.74 -8.72 5.68
CA GLU A 106 6.77 -9.09 6.65
C GLU A 106 7.58 -7.87 7.12
N LEU A 107 7.90 -6.93 6.22
CA LEU A 107 8.59 -5.70 6.59
C LEU A 107 7.71 -4.80 7.50
N ILE A 108 6.41 -4.75 7.27
CA ILE A 108 5.46 -4.04 8.14
C ILE A 108 5.41 -4.72 9.52
N ARG A 109 5.43 -6.05 9.56
CA ARG A 109 5.48 -6.80 10.81
C ARG A 109 6.75 -6.48 11.61
N LEU A 110 7.90 -6.41 10.96
CA LEU A 110 9.17 -6.02 11.59
C LEU A 110 9.13 -4.58 12.07
N LEU A 111 8.57 -3.65 11.27
CA LEU A 111 8.35 -2.26 11.66
C LEU A 111 7.50 -2.14 12.92
N GLN A 112 6.40 -2.88 13.02
CA GLN A 112 5.55 -2.86 14.22
C GLN A 112 6.31 -3.30 15.46
N ARG A 113 7.18 -4.31 15.35
CA ARG A 113 8.03 -4.75 16.43
C ARG A 113 9.04 -3.68 16.84
N GLU A 114 9.69 -3.06 15.87
CA GLU A 114 10.69 -2.01 16.10
C GLU A 114 10.08 -0.76 16.70
N TYR A 115 8.92 -0.36 16.26
CA TYR A 115 8.16 0.79 16.78
C TYR A 115 7.91 0.72 18.29
N ILE A 116 7.87 -0.47 18.87
CA ILE A 116 7.67 -0.70 20.31
C ILE A 116 8.99 -0.62 21.09
N VAL A 117 10.12 -0.98 20.50
CA VAL A 117 11.43 -1.14 21.18
C VAL A 117 11.98 0.17 21.74
N LYS A 118 11.94 1.26 20.99
CA LYS A 118 12.33 2.62 21.44
C LYS A 118 13.77 2.74 21.99
N ASP A 119 14.72 2.02 21.40
CA ASP A 119 16.14 2.17 21.73
C ASP A 119 16.80 3.32 20.92
N PRO A 120 18.08 3.66 21.16
CA PRO A 120 18.77 4.74 20.42
C PRO A 120 18.89 4.52 18.91
N TYR A 121 18.74 3.29 18.42
CA TYR A 121 18.86 2.91 17.01
C TYR A 121 17.49 2.77 16.32
N ALA A 122 16.39 2.86 17.06
CA ALA A 122 15.05 2.57 16.56
C ALA A 122 14.71 3.40 15.32
N VAL A 123 14.91 4.70 15.35
CA VAL A 123 14.57 5.60 14.23
C VAL A 123 15.36 5.25 12.95
N GLU A 124 16.66 5.00 13.08
CA GLU A 124 17.51 4.60 11.95
C GLU A 124 17.08 3.24 11.38
N TYR A 125 16.74 2.30 12.24
CA TYR A 125 16.28 0.98 11.83
C TYR A 125 14.89 1.04 11.18
N GLU A 126 13.96 1.82 11.73
CA GLU A 126 12.64 2.08 11.14
C GLU A 126 12.77 2.72 9.75
N GLU A 127 13.64 3.70 9.56
CA GLU A 127 13.89 4.32 8.26
C GLU A 127 14.42 3.28 7.26
N ALA A 128 15.36 2.45 7.66
CA ALA A 128 15.89 1.38 6.82
C ALA A 128 14.79 0.39 6.38
N LEU A 129 13.91 0.00 7.29
CA LEU A 129 12.80 -0.90 7.00
C LEU A 129 11.76 -0.26 6.05
N VAL A 130 11.41 1.01 6.24
CA VAL A 130 10.49 1.73 5.34
C VAL A 130 11.09 1.85 3.94
N ARG A 131 12.36 2.22 3.83
CA ARG A 131 13.05 2.27 2.52
C ARG A 131 13.09 0.91 1.86
N GLN A 132 13.41 -0.15 2.59
CA GLN A 132 13.37 -1.52 2.07
C GLN A 132 11.97 -1.92 1.61
N MET A 133 10.92 -1.56 2.33
CA MET A 133 9.54 -1.80 1.95
C MET A 133 9.19 -1.11 0.63
N MET A 134 9.56 0.15 0.46
CA MET A 134 9.33 0.91 -0.78
C MET A 134 10.10 0.32 -1.97
N ILE A 135 11.36 -0.05 -1.76
CA ILE A 135 12.16 -0.74 -2.79
C ILE A 135 11.55 -2.08 -3.17
N THR A 136 11.09 -2.85 -2.19
CA THR A 136 10.44 -4.15 -2.39
C THR A 136 9.17 -4.01 -3.22
N ALA A 137 8.32 -3.03 -2.90
CA ALA A 137 7.12 -2.72 -3.68
C ALA A 137 7.45 -2.31 -5.13
N SER A 138 8.46 -1.44 -5.32
CA SER A 138 8.92 -1.02 -6.65
C SER A 138 9.39 -2.20 -7.50
N ARG A 139 10.18 -3.09 -6.92
CA ARG A 139 10.66 -4.32 -7.59
C ARG A 139 9.50 -5.26 -7.97
N GLY A 140 8.52 -5.41 -7.10
CA GLY A 140 7.34 -6.25 -7.35
C GLY A 140 6.52 -5.79 -8.55
N MET A 141 6.44 -4.50 -8.78
CA MET A 141 5.76 -3.92 -9.95
C MET A 141 6.54 -4.13 -11.25
N ARG A 142 7.86 -3.99 -11.23
CA ARG A 142 8.73 -4.23 -12.40
C ARG A 142 8.68 -5.68 -12.87
N LEU A 143 8.61 -6.63 -11.95
CA LEU A 143 8.45 -8.05 -12.27
C LEU A 143 7.11 -8.30 -12.98
N TYR A 144 6.05 -7.64 -12.56
CA TYR A 144 4.75 -7.73 -13.21
C TYR A 144 4.77 -7.21 -14.66
N GLN A 145 5.36 -6.04 -14.87
CA GLN A 145 5.50 -5.43 -16.20
C GLN A 145 6.27 -6.35 -17.14
N LYS A 146 7.41 -6.87 -16.72
CA LYS A 146 8.22 -7.80 -17.51
C LYS A 146 7.48 -9.09 -17.86
N ALA A 147 6.76 -9.68 -16.91
CA ALA A 147 5.97 -10.88 -17.14
C ALA A 147 4.79 -10.63 -18.11
N ALA A 148 4.20 -9.44 -18.09
CA ALA A 148 3.15 -9.05 -19.02
C ALA A 148 3.68 -8.81 -20.44
N GLU A 149 4.88 -8.25 -20.59
CA GLU A 149 5.56 -8.06 -21.87
C GLU A 149 6.00 -9.38 -22.50
N GLU A 150 6.43 -10.35 -21.70
CA GLU A 150 6.84 -11.68 -22.14
C GLU A 150 5.66 -12.60 -22.53
N ARG A 151 4.40 -12.24 -22.18
CA ARG A 151 3.19 -13.01 -22.50
C ARG A 151 2.08 -12.15 -23.13
N PRO A 152 2.33 -11.50 -24.29
CA PRO A 152 1.32 -10.62 -24.91
C PRO A 152 0.05 -11.36 -25.36
N ASP A 153 0.12 -12.66 -25.62
CA ASP A 153 -0.99 -13.42 -26.21
C ASP A 153 -2.02 -13.90 -25.18
N CYS A 154 -1.67 -14.04 -23.92
CA CYS A 154 -2.62 -14.42 -22.84
C CYS A 154 -3.61 -13.33 -22.48
N ILE A 155 -3.25 -12.05 -22.69
CA ILE A 155 -4.09 -10.90 -22.33
C ILE A 155 -5.11 -10.60 -23.45
N ARG A 156 -4.79 -10.90 -24.71
CA ARG A 156 -5.72 -10.71 -25.85
C ARG A 156 -6.89 -11.69 -25.84
N ASN A 157 -6.70 -12.92 -25.39
CA ASN A 157 -7.75 -13.94 -25.35
C ASN A 157 -8.78 -13.74 -24.24
N SER A 158 -8.46 -13.03 -23.15
CA SER A 158 -9.44 -12.74 -22.10
C SER A 158 -10.45 -11.66 -22.48
N ARG A 159 -10.15 -10.80 -23.48
CA ARG A 159 -11.09 -9.80 -24.00
C ARG A 159 -12.04 -10.33 -25.09
N SER A 160 -11.70 -11.44 -25.74
CA SER A 160 -12.56 -12.03 -26.78
C SER A 160 -13.59 -13.04 -26.25
N CYS A 161 -13.43 -13.54 -25.03
CA CYS A 161 -14.40 -14.42 -24.36
C CYS A 161 -15.60 -13.69 -23.74
N ALA A 162 -15.52 -12.37 -23.56
CA ALA A 162 -16.61 -11.58 -22.98
C ALA A 162 -17.70 -11.10 -23.97
N LEU A 163 -17.57 -11.45 -25.26
CA LEU A 163 -18.51 -11.02 -26.34
C LEU A 163 -19.26 -12.15 -27.02
N ARG A 164 -19.33 -13.35 -26.41
CA ARG A 164 -20.19 -14.45 -26.92
C ARG A 164 -20.96 -15.09 -25.76
N CYS A 165 -21.99 -14.41 -25.32
CA CYS A 165 -23.21 -14.97 -24.74
C CYS A 165 -24.35 -14.02 -25.05
#